data_a85b7bdc591887246f784da1689904ca
#
_entry.id   a85b7bdc591887246f784da1689904ca
#
_cell.length_a   1.000
_cell.length_b   1.000
_cell.length_c   1.000
_cell.angle_alpha   90.00
_cell.angle_beta   90.00
_cell.angle_gamma   90.00
#
_symmetry.space_group_name_H-M   'P 1'
#
loop_
_entity.id
_entity.type
_entity.pdbx_description
1 polymer ?
#
loop_
_entity_poly.entity_id
_entity_poly.type
_entity_poly.pdbx_seq_one_letter_code
_entity_poly.pdbx_strand_id
1 'polypeptide(L)'
;MTSIEITPEEQSALVKALADALNPLAAAVRSRETGLPEDRMWHGEPAEVALSVLAAWKVVDAEVKRLTAIAAGTAGSYGASYEQLGAAWGITRQGARKKWPDARPAAQPGRLELFGGTAELVQDAESGGWHWTGVGADGALGAADRGYPAKEEAAAHAGAFLKEHAAD
;
A
#
# COMPACT_ATOMS: atom_id res chain seq x y z
N MET A 1 10.14 -7.67 15.29
CA MET A 1 9.55 -6.46 14.65
C MET A 1 10.25 -5.26 15.28
N THR A 2 11.02 -4.51 14.51
CA THR A 2 11.66 -3.28 15.01
C THR A 2 10.56 -2.21 15.06
N SER A 3 10.15 -1.82 16.26
CA SER A 3 9.33 -0.62 16.44
C SER A 3 10.13 0.55 15.87
N ILE A 4 9.51 1.37 15.04
CA ILE A 4 10.13 2.62 14.60
C ILE A 4 10.13 3.52 15.84
N GLU A 5 11.29 3.63 16.49
CA GLU A 5 11.47 4.57 17.60
C GLU A 5 11.98 5.88 16.99
N ILE A 6 11.16 6.92 17.11
CA ILE A 6 11.56 8.28 16.76
C ILE A 6 12.29 8.91 17.95
N THR A 7 13.35 9.68 17.68
CA THR A 7 14.07 10.40 18.73
C THR A 7 13.23 11.57 19.26
N PRO A 8 13.52 12.07 20.47
CA PRO A 8 12.85 13.26 21.02
C PRO A 8 12.97 14.49 20.10
N GLU A 9 14.09 14.63 19.40
CA GLU A 9 14.35 15.70 18.44
C GLU A 9 13.46 15.57 17.22
N GLU A 10 13.34 14.36 16.64
CA GLU A 10 12.45 14.07 15.51
C GLU A 10 10.98 14.28 15.89
N GLN A 11 10.60 13.86 17.11
CA GLN A 11 9.25 14.10 17.63
C GLN A 11 8.95 15.59 17.77
N SER A 12 9.89 16.36 18.31
CA SER A 12 9.75 17.81 18.47
C SER A 12 9.65 18.51 17.11
N ALA A 13 10.47 18.11 16.15
CA ALA A 13 10.42 18.62 14.78
C ALA A 13 9.08 18.33 14.11
N LEU A 14 8.55 17.09 14.27
CA LEU A 14 7.25 16.69 13.75
C LEU A 14 6.12 17.52 14.35
N VAL A 15 6.11 17.68 15.68
CA VAL A 15 5.09 18.48 16.38
C VAL A 15 5.10 19.92 15.88
N LYS A 16 6.29 20.51 15.74
CA LYS A 16 6.44 21.86 15.18
C LYS A 16 5.90 21.95 13.76
N ALA A 17 6.30 21.04 12.88
CA ALA A 17 5.83 21.02 11.49
C ALA A 17 4.31 20.88 11.38
N LEU A 18 3.70 20.03 12.22
CA LEU A 18 2.25 19.87 12.29
C LEU A 18 1.56 21.15 12.79
N ALA A 19 2.11 21.82 13.80
CA ALA A 19 1.57 23.09 14.29
C ALA A 19 1.69 24.21 13.26
N ASP A 20 2.83 24.31 12.58
CA ASP A 20 3.07 25.29 11.52
C ASP A 20 2.11 25.09 10.32
N ALA A 21 1.74 23.85 10.00
CA ALA A 21 0.76 23.53 8.96
C ALA A 21 -0.68 23.74 9.43
N LEU A 22 -0.98 23.44 10.69
CA LEU A 22 -2.32 23.49 11.25
C LEU A 22 -2.81 24.92 11.51
N ASN A 23 -1.95 25.79 12.00
CA ASN A 23 -2.31 27.16 12.40
C ASN A 23 -2.93 27.98 11.25
N PRO A 24 -2.34 28.03 10.05
CA PRO A 24 -2.96 28.71 8.91
C PRO A 24 -4.31 28.09 8.51
N LEU A 25 -4.41 26.76 8.55
CA LEU A 25 -5.65 26.07 8.22
C LEU A 25 -6.75 26.39 9.23
N ALA A 26 -6.46 26.38 10.53
CA ALA A 26 -7.39 26.74 11.58
C ALA A 26 -7.84 28.19 11.46
N ALA A 27 -6.93 29.12 11.15
CA ALA A 27 -7.23 30.52 10.90
C ALA A 27 -8.19 30.70 9.70
N ALA A 28 -7.91 30.02 8.59
CA ALA A 28 -8.74 30.08 7.40
C ALA A 28 -10.14 29.44 7.62
N VAL A 29 -10.23 28.33 8.36
CA VAL A 29 -11.51 27.71 8.73
C VAL A 29 -12.33 28.70 9.58
N ARG A 30 -11.76 29.24 10.63
CA ARG A 30 -12.46 30.18 11.53
C ARG A 30 -12.85 31.48 10.81
N SER A 31 -11.99 32.02 9.96
CA SER A 31 -12.30 33.22 9.16
C SER A 31 -13.54 33.00 8.30
N ARG A 32 -13.66 31.84 7.68
CA ARG A 32 -14.85 31.49 6.87
C ARG A 32 -16.12 31.32 7.72
N GLU A 33 -16.00 30.76 8.92
CA GLU A 33 -17.14 30.52 9.80
C GLU A 33 -17.63 31.81 10.47
N THR A 34 -16.72 32.71 10.85
CA THR A 34 -17.03 33.92 11.61
C THR A 34 -17.09 35.19 10.80
N GLY A 35 -16.51 35.20 9.58
CA GLY A 35 -16.31 36.41 8.78
C GLY A 35 -15.20 37.33 9.30
N LEU A 36 -14.49 36.95 10.37
CA LEU A 36 -13.38 37.70 10.93
C LEU A 36 -12.10 37.52 10.11
N PRO A 37 -11.22 38.53 10.05
CA PRO A 37 -9.91 38.40 9.44
C PRO A 37 -9.06 37.31 10.12
N GLU A 38 -8.19 36.65 9.36
CA GLU A 38 -7.35 35.54 9.84
C GLU A 38 -6.40 35.94 10.98
N ASP A 39 -5.93 37.18 10.99
CA ASP A 39 -5.08 37.74 12.04
C ASP A 39 -5.80 37.89 13.39
N ARG A 40 -7.14 37.87 13.38
CA ARG A 40 -7.99 37.90 14.58
C ARG A 40 -8.51 36.54 15.02
N MET A 41 -8.03 35.46 14.44
CA MET A 41 -8.44 34.10 14.76
C MET A 41 -8.41 33.79 16.26
N TRP A 42 -7.37 34.27 16.94
CA TRP A 42 -7.12 34.00 18.37
C TRP A 42 -7.92 34.91 19.30
N HIS A 43 -8.69 35.86 18.76
CA HIS A 43 -9.60 36.70 19.52
C HIS A 43 -11.00 36.07 19.54
N GLY A 44 -11.55 35.87 20.73
CA GLY A 44 -12.88 35.29 20.92
C GLY A 44 -12.96 34.41 22.17
N GLU A 45 -14.09 33.76 22.33
CA GLU A 45 -14.27 32.81 23.42
C GLU A 45 -13.30 31.63 23.29
N PRO A 46 -12.56 31.28 24.35
CA PRO A 46 -11.54 30.22 24.28
C PRO A 46 -12.07 28.88 23.75
N ALA A 47 -13.31 28.52 24.10
CA ALA A 47 -13.96 27.30 23.64
C ALA A 47 -14.17 27.29 22.11
N GLU A 48 -14.61 28.42 21.53
CA GLU A 48 -14.81 28.53 20.07
C GLU A 48 -13.50 28.41 19.31
N VAL A 49 -12.43 29.07 19.82
CA VAL A 49 -11.10 28.94 19.24
C VAL A 49 -10.63 27.50 19.26
N ALA A 50 -10.77 26.81 20.41
CA ALA A 50 -10.38 25.41 20.55
C ALA A 50 -11.17 24.48 19.59
N LEU A 51 -12.46 24.73 19.41
CA LEU A 51 -13.30 23.97 18.48
C LEU A 51 -12.87 24.18 17.00
N SER A 52 -12.48 25.39 16.62
CA SER A 52 -11.95 25.66 15.27
C SER A 52 -10.63 24.94 15.03
N VAL A 53 -9.76 24.88 16.04
CA VAL A 53 -8.51 24.09 15.98
C VAL A 53 -8.83 22.60 15.85
N LEU A 54 -9.79 22.08 16.62
CA LEU A 54 -10.23 20.67 16.52
C LEU A 54 -10.81 20.36 15.14
N ALA A 55 -11.58 21.28 14.54
CA ALA A 55 -12.09 21.12 13.17
C ALA A 55 -10.97 21.06 12.14
N ALA A 56 -9.90 21.86 12.29
CA ALA A 56 -8.72 21.79 11.45
C ALA A 56 -7.98 20.44 11.60
N TRP A 57 -7.87 19.91 12.82
CA TRP A 57 -7.31 18.57 13.06
C TRP A 57 -8.09 17.46 12.36
N LYS A 58 -9.41 17.56 12.25
CA LYS A 58 -10.22 16.61 11.50
C LYS A 58 -9.84 16.58 10.02
N VAL A 59 -9.50 17.72 9.43
CA VAL A 59 -9.04 17.81 8.04
C VAL A 59 -7.67 17.13 7.90
N VAL A 60 -6.75 17.42 8.83
CA VAL A 60 -5.41 16.79 8.83
C VAL A 60 -5.52 15.27 8.99
N ASP A 61 -6.38 14.77 9.90
CA ASP A 61 -6.60 13.32 10.08
C ASP A 61 -7.12 12.66 8.79
N ALA A 62 -8.04 13.30 8.08
CA ALA A 62 -8.54 12.79 6.79
C ALA A 62 -7.42 12.73 5.73
N GLU A 63 -6.57 13.76 5.68
CA GLU A 63 -5.45 13.81 4.74
C GLU A 63 -4.37 12.78 5.09
N VAL A 64 -4.04 12.59 6.36
CA VAL A 64 -3.13 11.53 6.81
C VAL A 64 -3.65 10.15 6.41
N LYS A 65 -4.95 9.87 6.57
CA LYS A 65 -5.58 8.63 6.13
C LYS A 65 -5.45 8.43 4.62
N ARG A 66 -5.66 9.50 3.84
CA ARG A 66 -5.50 9.47 2.38
C ARG A 66 -4.05 9.18 1.98
N LEU A 67 -3.09 9.88 2.56
CA LEU A 67 -1.66 9.71 2.25
C LEU A 67 -1.15 8.32 2.66
N THR A 68 -1.61 7.78 3.79
CA THR A 68 -1.24 6.42 4.20
C THR A 68 -1.82 5.35 3.27
N ALA A 69 -3.02 5.57 2.72
CA ALA A 69 -3.59 4.66 1.71
C ALA A 69 -2.77 4.68 0.41
N ILE A 70 -2.32 5.86 -0.04
CA ILE A 70 -1.43 6.01 -1.20
C ILE A 70 -0.10 5.29 -0.94
N ALA A 71 0.52 5.49 0.22
CA ALA A 71 1.78 4.83 0.57
C ALA A 71 1.64 3.30 0.61
N ALA A 72 0.54 2.79 1.18
CA ALA A 72 0.24 1.36 1.18
C ALA A 72 0.01 0.81 -0.23
N GLY A 73 -0.72 1.54 -1.09
CA GLY A 73 -0.92 1.19 -2.50
C GLY A 73 0.39 1.15 -3.28
N THR A 74 1.26 2.15 -3.07
CA THR A 74 2.59 2.20 -3.67
C THR A 74 3.44 1.01 -3.23
N ALA A 75 3.48 0.70 -1.91
CA ALA A 75 4.20 -0.46 -1.42
C ALA A 75 3.66 -1.77 -2.02
N GLY A 76 2.32 -1.92 -2.12
CA GLY A 76 1.68 -3.06 -2.77
C GLY A 76 2.05 -3.19 -4.25
N SER A 77 2.11 -2.09 -5.01
CA SER A 77 2.53 -2.10 -6.42
C SER A 77 3.98 -2.55 -6.61
N TYR A 78 4.83 -2.36 -5.59
CA TYR A 78 6.19 -2.91 -5.53
C TYR A 78 6.26 -4.32 -4.92
N GLY A 79 5.12 -4.97 -4.71
CA GLY A 79 5.04 -6.37 -4.27
C GLY A 79 5.01 -6.58 -2.76
N ALA A 80 4.83 -5.53 -1.95
CA ALA A 80 4.68 -5.70 -0.51
C ALA A 80 3.37 -6.44 -0.20
N SER A 81 3.47 -7.54 0.56
CA SER A 81 2.32 -8.31 1.01
C SER A 81 1.54 -7.58 2.11
N TYR A 82 0.26 -7.97 2.31
CA TYR A 82 -0.52 -7.45 3.44
C TYR A 82 0.08 -7.77 4.82
N GLU A 83 0.87 -8.83 4.92
CA GLU A 83 1.62 -9.13 6.15
C GLU A 83 2.71 -8.08 6.41
N GLN A 84 3.47 -7.71 5.36
CA GLN A 84 4.48 -6.66 5.44
C GLN A 84 3.87 -5.28 5.70
N LEU A 85 2.75 -4.95 5.02
CA LEU A 85 2.01 -3.71 5.30
C LEU A 85 1.48 -3.68 6.73
N GLY A 86 0.95 -4.80 7.21
CA GLY A 86 0.50 -4.94 8.60
C GLY A 86 1.63 -4.78 9.60
N ALA A 87 2.77 -5.42 9.35
CA ALA A 87 3.96 -5.32 10.19
C ALA A 87 4.49 -3.87 10.26
N ALA A 88 4.54 -3.18 9.13
CA ALA A 88 4.98 -1.78 9.06
C ALA A 88 4.06 -0.82 9.83
N TRP A 89 2.76 -1.12 9.87
CA TRP A 89 1.76 -0.28 10.55
C TRP A 89 1.45 -0.72 11.98
N GLY A 90 1.98 -1.84 12.44
CA GLY A 90 1.68 -2.39 13.77
C GLY A 90 0.29 -3.05 13.87
N ILE A 91 -0.25 -3.57 12.77
CA ILE A 91 -1.55 -4.27 12.72
C ILE A 91 -1.39 -5.67 12.09
N THR A 92 -2.41 -6.50 12.24
CA THR A 92 -2.43 -7.83 11.62
C THR A 92 -2.57 -7.75 10.10
N ARG A 93 -2.20 -8.83 9.38
CA ARG A 93 -2.44 -9.00 7.94
C ARG A 93 -3.91 -8.71 7.56
N GLN A 94 -4.85 -9.25 8.34
CA GLN A 94 -6.28 -9.02 8.11
C GLN A 94 -6.67 -7.57 8.35
N GLY A 95 -6.08 -6.92 9.37
CA GLY A 95 -6.24 -5.49 9.65
C GLY A 95 -5.75 -4.63 8.49
N ALA A 96 -4.58 -4.95 7.93
CA ALA A 96 -4.03 -4.25 6.77
C ALA A 96 -4.93 -4.40 5.52
N ARG A 97 -5.41 -5.62 5.24
CA ARG A 97 -6.35 -5.87 4.14
C ARG A 97 -7.67 -5.09 4.30
N LYS A 98 -8.19 -5.00 5.53
CA LYS A 98 -9.41 -4.21 5.81
C LYS A 98 -9.15 -2.71 5.70
N LYS A 99 -7.97 -2.25 6.14
CA LYS A 99 -7.60 -0.83 6.16
C LYS A 99 -7.29 -0.30 4.76
N TRP A 100 -6.64 -1.11 3.91
CA TRP A 100 -6.20 -0.74 2.56
C TRP A 100 -6.57 -1.83 1.56
N PRO A 101 -7.86 -2.02 1.25
CA PRO A 101 -8.31 -3.10 0.37
C PRO A 101 -7.72 -3.03 -1.04
N ASP A 102 -7.39 -1.82 -1.50
CA ASP A 102 -6.85 -1.55 -2.83
C ASP A 102 -5.31 -1.63 -2.89
N ALA A 103 -4.62 -1.75 -1.74
CA ALA A 103 -3.18 -1.97 -1.68
C ALA A 103 -2.87 -3.45 -1.97
N ARG A 104 -3.35 -3.97 -3.10
CA ARG A 104 -3.07 -5.35 -3.51
C ARG A 104 -1.60 -5.44 -3.89
N PRO A 105 -0.85 -6.42 -3.34
CA PRO A 105 0.45 -6.74 -3.88
C PRO A 105 0.29 -7.01 -5.38
N ALA A 106 1.03 -6.28 -6.19
CA ALA A 106 1.20 -6.72 -7.57
C ALA A 106 1.74 -8.15 -7.48
N ALA A 107 1.04 -9.10 -8.07
CA ALA A 107 1.55 -10.44 -8.20
C ALA A 107 2.88 -10.31 -8.93
N GLN A 108 3.99 -10.57 -8.22
CA GLN A 108 5.30 -10.59 -8.90
C GLN A 108 5.26 -11.77 -9.86
N PRO A 109 5.31 -11.55 -11.17
CA PRO A 109 5.38 -12.63 -12.12
C PRO A 109 6.62 -13.45 -11.76
N GLY A 110 6.42 -14.73 -11.50
CA GLY A 110 7.52 -15.67 -11.35
C GLY A 110 8.02 -15.99 -12.75
N ARG A 111 9.31 -15.85 -13.02
CA ARG A 111 9.91 -16.34 -14.27
C ARG A 111 10.70 -17.60 -13.96
N LEU A 112 10.44 -18.62 -14.76
CA LEU A 112 11.17 -19.89 -14.75
C LEU A 112 11.96 -19.98 -16.06
N GLU A 113 13.24 -20.30 -15.97
CA GLU A 113 14.09 -20.60 -17.11
C GLU A 113 14.68 -21.99 -16.88
N LEU A 114 14.14 -23.00 -17.55
CA LEU A 114 14.51 -24.40 -17.37
C LEU A 114 14.56 -25.09 -18.72
N PHE A 115 15.50 -25.99 -18.90
CA PHE A 115 15.61 -26.85 -20.07
C PHE A 115 15.65 -26.08 -21.41
N GLY A 116 16.15 -24.85 -21.42
CA GLY A 116 16.19 -23.99 -22.60
C GLY A 116 14.89 -23.27 -22.95
N GLY A 117 13.80 -23.53 -22.21
CA GLY A 117 12.53 -22.84 -22.33
C GLY A 117 12.30 -21.84 -21.19
N THR A 118 11.24 -21.05 -21.33
CA THR A 118 10.85 -20.02 -20.33
C THR A 118 9.38 -20.11 -20.00
N ALA A 119 9.02 -19.87 -18.74
CA ALA A 119 7.63 -19.71 -18.33
C ALA A 119 7.45 -18.53 -17.37
N GLU A 120 6.32 -17.84 -17.47
CA GLU A 120 5.89 -16.78 -16.58
C GLU A 120 4.73 -17.27 -15.71
N LEU A 121 4.82 -17.00 -14.39
CA LEU A 121 3.79 -17.30 -13.42
C LEU A 121 3.13 -16.00 -12.98
N VAL A 122 1.82 -15.94 -13.13
CA VAL A 122 1.02 -14.76 -12.78
C VAL A 122 -0.09 -15.18 -11.82
N GLN A 123 -0.28 -14.40 -10.76
CA GLN A 123 -1.42 -14.60 -9.88
C GLN A 123 -2.62 -13.81 -10.39
N ASP A 124 -3.74 -14.49 -10.57
CA ASP A 124 -5.00 -13.85 -10.91
C ASP A 124 -5.48 -12.98 -9.74
N ALA A 125 -5.80 -11.72 -10.03
CA ALA A 125 -6.15 -10.73 -9.00
C ALA A 125 -7.54 -10.96 -8.39
N GLU A 126 -8.46 -11.62 -9.10
CA GLU A 126 -9.83 -11.86 -8.62
C GLU A 126 -9.93 -13.15 -7.84
N SER A 127 -9.45 -14.26 -8.41
CA SER A 127 -9.51 -15.58 -7.78
C SER A 127 -8.39 -15.84 -6.79
N GLY A 128 -7.26 -15.11 -6.90
CA GLY A 128 -6.04 -15.37 -6.14
C GLY A 128 -5.29 -16.63 -6.60
N GLY A 129 -5.78 -17.31 -7.64
CA GLY A 129 -5.14 -18.48 -8.24
C GLY A 129 -3.91 -18.13 -9.05
N TRP A 130 -2.95 -19.06 -9.13
CA TRP A 130 -1.76 -18.91 -9.94
C TRP A 130 -1.95 -19.55 -11.30
N HIS A 131 -1.54 -18.84 -12.34
CA HIS A 131 -1.50 -19.32 -13.72
C HIS A 131 -0.07 -19.24 -14.24
N TRP A 132 0.22 -20.03 -15.27
CA TRP A 132 1.47 -19.92 -15.99
C TRP A 132 1.25 -19.94 -17.49
N THR A 133 2.14 -19.28 -18.21
CA THR A 133 2.30 -19.35 -19.66
C THR A 133 3.77 -19.57 -19.96
N GLY A 134 4.10 -20.33 -21.00
CA GLY A 134 5.49 -20.63 -21.28
C GLY A 134 5.75 -20.99 -22.72
N VAL A 135 7.04 -20.99 -23.06
CA VAL A 135 7.57 -21.39 -24.38
C VAL A 135 8.64 -22.44 -24.14
N GLY A 136 8.47 -23.64 -24.70
CA GLY A 136 9.47 -24.71 -24.71
C GLY A 136 10.68 -24.34 -25.53
N ALA A 137 11.78 -25.06 -25.35
CA ALA A 137 13.00 -24.88 -26.16
C ALA A 137 12.80 -25.25 -27.65
N ASP A 138 11.83 -26.11 -27.92
CA ASP A 138 11.35 -26.48 -29.27
C ASP A 138 10.40 -25.44 -29.90
N GLY A 139 10.07 -24.36 -29.18
CA GLY A 139 9.13 -23.30 -29.57
C GLY A 139 7.67 -23.63 -29.29
N ALA A 140 7.33 -24.74 -28.63
CA ALA A 140 5.99 -25.07 -28.22
C ALA A 140 5.47 -24.07 -27.20
N LEU A 141 4.20 -23.64 -27.35
CA LEU A 141 3.51 -22.74 -26.41
C LEU A 141 2.65 -23.55 -25.43
N GLY A 142 2.78 -23.24 -24.15
CA GLY A 142 1.97 -23.85 -23.08
C GLY A 142 1.37 -22.81 -22.17
N ALA A 143 0.26 -23.18 -21.55
CA ALA A 143 -0.42 -22.37 -20.55
C ALA A 143 -1.12 -23.26 -19.52
N ALA A 144 -1.37 -22.71 -18.35
CA ALA A 144 -2.20 -23.35 -17.34
C ALA A 144 -3.63 -23.52 -17.85
N ASP A 145 -4.17 -24.70 -17.68
CA ASP A 145 -5.59 -25.04 -17.98
C ASP A 145 -6.55 -24.57 -16.88
N ARG A 146 -6.01 -24.27 -15.69
CA ARG A 146 -6.77 -23.81 -14.51
C ARG A 146 -5.89 -22.95 -13.62
N GLY A 147 -6.51 -22.27 -12.64
CA GLY A 147 -5.79 -21.60 -11.54
C GLY A 147 -5.31 -22.62 -10.50
N TYR A 148 -4.08 -22.48 -10.05
CA TYR A 148 -3.47 -23.27 -8.98
C TYR A 148 -3.51 -22.49 -7.66
N PRO A 149 -3.75 -23.16 -6.51
CA PRO A 149 -3.86 -22.48 -5.22
C PRO A 149 -2.52 -21.91 -4.72
N ALA A 150 -1.39 -22.45 -5.18
CA ALA A 150 -0.04 -22.04 -4.78
C ALA A 150 0.86 -21.78 -5.98
N LYS A 151 1.79 -20.82 -5.84
CA LYS A 151 2.80 -20.48 -6.85
C LYS A 151 3.68 -21.67 -7.17
N GLU A 152 4.06 -22.43 -6.16
CA GLU A 152 4.90 -23.62 -6.26
C GLU A 152 4.25 -24.73 -7.08
N GLU A 153 2.94 -24.88 -6.97
CA GLU A 153 2.18 -25.83 -7.77
C GLU A 153 2.10 -25.41 -9.23
N ALA A 154 1.80 -24.15 -9.51
CA ALA A 154 1.86 -23.60 -10.85
C ALA A 154 3.27 -23.71 -11.46
N ALA A 155 4.33 -23.46 -10.65
CA ALA A 155 5.73 -23.61 -11.08
C ALA A 155 6.08 -25.06 -11.41
N ALA A 156 5.59 -26.03 -10.63
CA ALA A 156 5.82 -27.45 -10.90
C ALA A 156 5.20 -27.89 -12.24
N HIS A 157 3.99 -27.43 -12.53
CA HIS A 157 3.31 -27.72 -13.82
C HIS A 157 4.02 -27.03 -14.99
N ALA A 158 4.42 -25.76 -14.84
CA ALA A 158 5.23 -25.05 -15.83
C ALA A 158 6.57 -25.76 -16.08
N GLY A 159 7.23 -26.21 -15.01
CA GLY A 159 8.50 -26.95 -15.09
C GLY A 159 8.34 -28.31 -15.80
N ALA A 160 7.24 -29.02 -15.58
CA ALA A 160 6.92 -30.27 -16.28
C ALA A 160 6.74 -30.02 -17.80
N PHE A 161 6.00 -28.99 -18.17
CA PHE A 161 5.84 -28.57 -19.57
C PHE A 161 7.22 -28.23 -20.22
N LEU A 162 8.02 -27.40 -19.55
CA LEU A 162 9.35 -27.03 -20.08
C LEU A 162 10.28 -28.23 -20.23
N LYS A 163 10.16 -29.24 -19.35
CA LYS A 163 10.93 -30.48 -19.43
C LYS A 163 10.50 -31.34 -20.64
N GLU A 164 9.19 -31.43 -20.88
CA GLU A 164 8.62 -32.19 -22.00
C GLU A 164 9.03 -31.56 -23.35
N HIS A 165 9.19 -30.23 -23.38
CA HIS A 165 9.55 -29.45 -24.56
C HIS A 165 11.00 -28.93 -24.50
N ALA A 166 11.91 -29.73 -23.89
CA ALA A 166 13.34 -29.46 -23.87
C ALA A 166 13.93 -29.62 -25.26
N ALA A 167 14.98 -28.85 -25.57
CA ALA A 167 15.78 -29.15 -26.75
C ALA A 167 16.59 -30.45 -26.54
N ASP A 168 16.65 -31.30 -27.54
CA ASP A 168 17.51 -32.50 -27.58
C ASP A 168 19.00 -32.14 -27.53
#